data_6abe218ed35c6a9887993fce922c81b4
#
_entry.id   6abe218ed35c6a9887993fce922c81b4
#
_cell.length_a   1.000
_cell.length_b   1.000
_cell.length_c   1.000
_cell.angle_alpha   90.00
_cell.angle_beta   90.00
_cell.angle_gamma   90.00
#
_symmetry.space_group_name_H-M   'P 1'
#
loop_
_entity.id
_entity.type
_entity.pdbx_description
1 polymer ?
#
loop_
_entity_poly.entity_id
_entity_poly.type
_entity_poly.pdbx_seq_one_letter_code
_entity_poly.pdbx_strand_id
1 'polypeptide(L)'
;MSVRQPIDTSSVINIALLDDKNDVVLSYYKDTWRQTGTWYEDGESGSWDEQDSEITTEFRPVSKGLFRLRLSLDDYLSIVDGGANSSSQTGVLPVVVEIYANTLNPGLLVTTSLVLLMGIGLYWCFEYAPKQRIRRVSRNESILTEAMLCPSQALIEVKWSARYEQPDEPVGQLPSAPVHCPLTLKVTDAWGTSLLDRRESLLLNAFQVDEDEQGFRGEQRLYLRLETSRRLSVRLEVPERLAQGSIELERLALTLTELTKPLRPVAREQFV
;
A
#
# COMPACT_ATOMS: atom_id res chain seq x y z
N MET A 1 10.13 -35.39 1.91
CA MET A 1 9.94 -36.84 2.02
C MET A 1 8.46 -37.11 2.17
N SER A 2 7.93 -38.08 1.46
CA SER A 2 6.55 -38.52 1.65
C SER A 2 6.49 -40.03 1.86
N VAL A 3 5.55 -40.49 2.68
CA VAL A 3 5.33 -41.90 3.01
C VAL A 3 3.96 -42.28 2.47
N ARG A 4 3.89 -43.36 1.69
CA ARG A 4 2.57 -43.88 1.26
C ARG A 4 2.06 -44.84 2.33
N GLN A 5 1.25 -44.28 3.21
CA GLN A 5 0.64 -45.00 4.32
C GLN A 5 -0.55 -45.82 3.80
N PRO A 6 -0.68 -47.14 4.13
CA PRO A 6 -1.89 -47.89 3.90
C PRO A 6 -3.07 -47.30 4.70
N ILE A 7 -4.28 -47.57 4.24
CA ILE A 7 -5.51 -47.13 4.92
C ILE A 7 -5.57 -47.74 6.32
N ASP A 8 -6.00 -46.93 7.31
CA ASP A 8 -6.20 -47.34 8.70
C ASP A 8 -4.93 -47.88 9.39
N THR A 9 -3.81 -47.22 9.08
CA THR A 9 -2.52 -47.58 9.70
C THR A 9 -1.81 -46.35 10.24
N SER A 10 -0.97 -46.55 11.23
CA SER A 10 -0.01 -45.57 11.72
C SER A 10 1.41 -46.17 11.77
N SER A 11 2.40 -45.36 11.66
CA SER A 11 3.79 -45.79 11.79
C SER A 11 4.66 -44.70 12.37
N VAL A 12 5.64 -45.10 13.18
CA VAL A 12 6.67 -44.22 13.73
C VAL A 12 7.92 -44.40 12.90
N ILE A 13 8.36 -43.35 12.24
CA ILE A 13 9.56 -43.35 11.41
C ILE A 13 10.64 -42.55 12.12
N ASN A 14 11.76 -43.20 12.37
CA ASN A 14 12.97 -42.54 12.85
C ASN A 14 13.82 -42.13 11.63
N ILE A 15 14.15 -40.86 11.57
CA ILE A 15 14.95 -40.23 10.53
C ILE A 15 16.25 -39.78 11.16
N ALA A 16 17.35 -40.33 10.74
CA ALA A 16 18.66 -39.94 11.21
C ALA A 16 19.59 -39.53 10.09
N LEU A 17 20.25 -38.41 10.23
CA LEU A 17 21.29 -37.95 9.35
C LEU A 17 22.63 -38.24 10.01
N LEU A 18 23.50 -38.95 9.29
CA LEU A 18 24.80 -39.40 9.74
C LEU A 18 25.89 -38.66 8.94
N ASP A 19 26.99 -38.32 9.57
CA ASP A 19 28.17 -37.79 8.93
C ASP A 19 29.00 -38.88 8.24
N ASP A 20 30.16 -38.53 7.72
CA ASP A 20 31.12 -39.45 7.09
C ASP A 20 31.75 -40.48 8.06
N LYS A 21 31.69 -40.23 9.37
CA LYS A 21 32.12 -41.12 10.43
C LYS A 21 31.05 -42.02 10.99
N ASN A 22 29.82 -41.90 10.46
CA ASN A 22 28.57 -42.52 10.95
C ASN A 22 28.10 -41.98 12.32
N ASP A 23 28.55 -40.79 12.72
CA ASP A 23 28.00 -40.13 13.89
C ASP A 23 26.66 -39.46 13.55
N VAL A 24 25.71 -39.55 14.48
CA VAL A 24 24.39 -38.98 14.28
C VAL A 24 24.44 -37.45 14.46
N VAL A 25 24.23 -36.74 13.38
CA VAL A 25 24.21 -35.25 13.37
C VAL A 25 22.83 -34.72 13.67
N LEU A 26 21.77 -35.40 13.20
CA LEU A 26 20.39 -35.06 13.43
C LEU A 26 19.58 -36.35 13.52
N SER A 27 18.70 -36.43 14.50
CA SER A 27 17.73 -37.52 14.61
C SER A 27 16.41 -37.01 15.13
N TYR A 28 15.34 -37.45 14.55
CA TYR A 28 13.98 -37.16 15.03
C TYR A 28 13.00 -38.26 14.62
N TYR A 29 11.92 -38.34 15.35
CA TYR A 29 10.80 -39.26 15.10
C TYR A 29 9.64 -38.49 14.52
N LYS A 30 8.93 -39.13 13.61
CA LYS A 30 7.70 -38.61 13.04
C LYS A 30 6.66 -39.73 13.02
N ASP A 31 5.53 -39.44 13.61
CA ASP A 31 4.35 -40.27 13.49
C ASP A 31 3.67 -39.96 12.15
N THR A 32 3.44 -40.99 11.36
CA THR A 32 2.68 -40.90 10.10
C THR A 32 1.46 -41.79 10.20
N TRP A 33 0.35 -41.32 9.71
CA TRP A 33 -0.90 -42.07 9.79
C TRP A 33 -1.80 -41.76 8.61
N ARG A 34 -2.70 -42.69 8.31
CA ARG A 34 -3.81 -42.52 7.40
C ARG A 34 -5.03 -43.24 7.95
N GLN A 35 -6.12 -42.54 8.07
CA GLN A 35 -7.36 -43.05 8.62
C GLN A 35 -8.53 -42.67 7.72
N THR A 36 -9.48 -43.61 7.58
CA THR A 36 -10.69 -43.39 6.81
C THR A 36 -11.90 -43.66 7.70
N GLY A 37 -13.01 -43.04 7.40
CA GLY A 37 -14.24 -43.28 8.13
C GLY A 37 -15.47 -42.79 7.38
N THR A 38 -16.61 -43.12 7.93
CA THR A 38 -17.91 -42.64 7.47
C THR A 38 -18.62 -41.91 8.58
N TRP A 39 -19.38 -40.92 8.24
CA TRP A 39 -20.23 -40.20 9.17
C TRP A 39 -21.68 -40.22 8.67
N TYR A 40 -22.59 -40.15 9.62
CA TYR A 40 -24.02 -40.09 9.39
C TYR A 40 -24.63 -39.08 10.35
N GLU A 41 -25.21 -38.02 9.83
CA GLU A 41 -25.81 -36.92 10.62
C GLU A 41 -27.01 -36.36 9.85
N ASP A 42 -28.13 -36.14 10.53
CA ASP A 42 -29.36 -35.54 10.01
C ASP A 42 -29.91 -36.11 8.68
N GLY A 43 -29.69 -37.39 8.46
CA GLY A 43 -30.15 -38.08 7.22
C GLY A 43 -29.17 -37.97 6.06
N GLU A 44 -28.04 -37.31 6.24
CA GLU A 44 -26.94 -37.27 5.30
C GLU A 44 -25.82 -38.22 5.74
N SER A 45 -25.09 -38.75 4.78
CA SER A 45 -23.92 -39.58 5.03
C SER A 45 -22.77 -39.18 4.14
N GLY A 46 -21.57 -39.28 4.65
CA GLY A 46 -20.34 -39.00 3.90
C GLY A 46 -19.21 -39.90 4.32
N SER A 47 -18.11 -39.86 3.62
CA SER A 47 -16.84 -40.49 3.98
C SER A 47 -15.74 -39.44 4.07
N TRP A 48 -14.77 -39.70 4.94
CA TRP A 48 -13.57 -38.91 5.07
C TRP A 48 -12.33 -39.81 4.97
N ASP A 49 -11.22 -39.22 4.47
CA ASP A 49 -9.90 -39.83 4.35
C ASP A 49 -8.87 -38.77 4.77
N GLU A 50 -8.27 -38.96 5.93
CA GLU A 50 -7.29 -38.05 6.49
C GLU A 50 -5.95 -38.74 6.64
N GLN A 51 -4.87 -38.01 6.37
CA GLN A 51 -3.51 -38.54 6.48
C GLN A 51 -2.52 -37.46 6.91
N ASP A 52 -1.51 -37.86 7.70
CA ASP A 52 -0.28 -37.11 7.94
C ASP A 52 0.91 -37.97 7.50
N SER A 53 1.35 -37.78 6.27
CA SER A 53 2.33 -38.61 5.60
C SER A 53 3.52 -37.84 5.03
N GLU A 54 3.54 -36.52 5.22
CA GLU A 54 4.60 -35.68 4.72
C GLU A 54 5.57 -35.24 5.82
N ILE A 55 6.84 -35.31 5.51
CA ILE A 55 7.93 -34.88 6.40
C ILE A 55 8.83 -33.93 5.64
N THR A 56 8.89 -32.69 6.11
CA THR A 56 9.80 -31.67 5.58
C THR A 56 10.76 -31.25 6.67
N THR A 57 12.04 -31.35 6.41
CA THR A 57 13.09 -30.94 7.34
C THR A 57 14.16 -30.14 6.61
N GLU A 58 14.48 -28.99 7.14
CA GLU A 58 15.61 -28.18 6.70
C GLU A 58 16.81 -28.46 7.59
N PHE A 59 17.94 -28.75 6.97
CA PHE A 59 19.19 -29.02 7.65
C PHE A 59 20.30 -28.14 7.11
N ARG A 60 21.02 -27.49 8.00
CA ARG A 60 22.23 -26.74 7.64
C ARG A 60 23.45 -27.44 8.21
N PRO A 61 24.24 -28.13 7.41
CA PRO A 61 25.45 -28.80 7.90
C PRO A 61 26.48 -27.79 8.41
N VAL A 62 27.11 -28.13 9.53
CA VAL A 62 28.17 -27.31 10.15
C VAL A 62 29.47 -27.41 9.35
N SER A 63 29.70 -28.54 8.66
CA SER A 63 30.86 -28.78 7.83
C SER A 63 30.47 -29.32 6.46
N LYS A 64 31.35 -29.15 5.49
CA LYS A 64 31.23 -29.81 4.18
C LYS A 64 31.63 -31.29 4.31
N GLY A 65 30.81 -32.18 3.79
CA GLY A 65 31.04 -33.60 3.86
C GLY A 65 29.97 -34.43 3.18
N LEU A 66 30.15 -35.73 3.20
CA LEU A 66 29.15 -36.70 2.79
C LEU A 66 28.22 -36.97 3.98
N PHE A 67 26.93 -36.86 3.75
CA PHE A 67 25.91 -37.20 4.74
C PHE A 67 25.14 -38.42 4.24
N ARG A 68 24.76 -39.29 5.19
CA ARG A 68 23.93 -40.46 4.92
C ARG A 68 22.59 -40.30 5.64
N LEU A 69 21.51 -40.49 4.93
CA LEU A 69 20.19 -40.53 5.49
C LEU A 69 19.84 -41.97 5.87
N ARG A 70 19.56 -42.21 7.15
CA ARG A 70 19.06 -43.49 7.65
C ARG A 70 17.61 -43.35 8.05
N LEU A 71 16.79 -44.21 7.49
CA LEU A 71 15.38 -44.31 7.84
C LEU A 71 15.15 -45.66 8.52
N SER A 72 14.53 -45.68 9.68
CA SER A 72 14.08 -46.88 10.35
C SER A 72 12.62 -46.75 10.73
N LEU A 73 11.91 -47.83 10.56
CA LEU A 73 10.54 -47.99 11.02
C LEU A 73 10.58 -48.54 12.45
N ASP A 74 10.19 -47.74 13.42
CA ASP A 74 10.28 -48.15 14.84
C ASP A 74 8.98 -48.80 15.32
N ASP A 75 7.84 -48.37 14.77
CA ASP A 75 6.55 -48.98 15.09
C ASP A 75 5.61 -48.93 13.89
N TYR A 76 4.77 -49.94 13.76
CA TYR A 76 3.73 -50.01 12.73
C TYR A 76 2.46 -50.63 13.35
N LEU A 77 1.41 -49.82 13.38
CA LEU A 77 0.13 -50.19 13.97
C LEU A 77 -0.96 -50.19 12.91
N SER A 78 -1.80 -51.21 12.96
CA SER A 78 -3.08 -51.23 12.20
C SER A 78 -4.17 -50.66 13.12
N ILE A 79 -4.85 -49.64 12.62
CA ILE A 79 -5.97 -48.99 13.34
C ILE A 79 -7.24 -49.72 12.90
N VAL A 80 -7.64 -50.75 13.62
CA VAL A 80 -8.92 -51.44 13.39
C VAL A 80 -9.89 -51.03 14.49
N ASP A 81 -11.15 -50.82 14.16
CA ASP A 81 -12.22 -50.35 15.02
C ASP A 81 -12.10 -50.77 16.48
N GLY A 82 -11.80 -49.79 17.34
CA GLY A 82 -11.90 -49.90 18.81
C GLY A 82 -10.73 -50.48 19.57
N GLY A 83 -9.64 -50.87 18.96
CA GLY A 83 -8.46 -51.36 19.66
C GLY A 83 -7.19 -51.39 18.79
N ALA A 84 -6.11 -50.80 19.30
CA ALA A 84 -4.80 -50.91 18.68
C ALA A 84 -4.31 -52.37 18.80
N ASN A 85 -4.44 -53.15 17.76
CA ASN A 85 -3.81 -54.46 17.66
C ASN A 85 -2.38 -54.29 17.14
N SER A 86 -1.42 -54.42 18.02
CA SER A 86 -0.01 -54.50 17.63
C SER A 86 0.28 -55.83 16.93
N SER A 87 -0.06 -55.94 15.65
CA SER A 87 0.44 -57.01 14.85
C SER A 87 1.73 -56.57 14.18
N SER A 88 2.84 -57.21 14.51
CA SER A 88 4.10 -57.05 13.80
C SER A 88 3.94 -57.61 12.36
N GLN A 89 3.15 -56.94 11.55
CA GLN A 89 3.12 -57.21 10.14
C GLN A 89 4.38 -56.60 9.51
N THR A 90 5.16 -57.44 8.87
CA THR A 90 6.28 -57.06 8.03
C THR A 90 5.73 -56.33 6.82
N GLY A 91 5.33 -55.09 6.99
CA GLY A 91 4.80 -54.26 5.95
C GLY A 91 5.97 -53.54 5.21
N VAL A 92 5.92 -53.54 3.91
CA VAL A 92 6.82 -52.68 3.10
C VAL A 92 6.11 -51.34 2.91
N LEU A 93 6.64 -50.31 3.56
CA LEU A 93 6.18 -48.93 3.37
C LEU A 93 6.96 -48.28 2.21
N PRO A 94 6.32 -47.92 1.12
CA PRO A 94 6.99 -47.13 0.09
C PRO A 94 7.25 -45.72 0.56
N VAL A 95 8.53 -45.33 0.56
CA VAL A 95 8.99 -44.01 0.98
C VAL A 95 9.62 -43.30 -0.19
N VAL A 96 9.17 -42.10 -0.47
CA VAL A 96 9.78 -41.23 -1.49
C VAL A 96 10.58 -40.15 -0.74
N VAL A 97 11.91 -40.10 -0.99
CA VAL A 97 12.80 -39.12 -0.40
C VAL A 97 13.28 -38.17 -1.49
N GLU A 98 12.99 -36.90 -1.34
CA GLU A 98 13.50 -35.84 -2.21
C GLU A 98 14.47 -34.98 -1.41
N ILE A 99 15.68 -34.79 -1.92
CA ILE A 99 16.71 -33.99 -1.26
C ILE A 99 17.05 -32.80 -2.17
N TYR A 100 16.83 -31.61 -1.65
CA TYR A 100 17.17 -30.38 -2.33
C TYR A 100 18.42 -29.74 -1.69
N ALA A 101 19.45 -29.50 -2.49
CA ALA A 101 20.65 -28.81 -2.03
C ALA A 101 20.52 -27.30 -2.33
N ASN A 102 21.06 -26.47 -1.43
CA ASN A 102 21.11 -25.02 -1.59
C ASN A 102 19.72 -24.37 -1.73
N THR A 103 18.71 -24.88 -1.06
CA THR A 103 17.38 -24.28 -1.04
C THR A 103 17.42 -22.97 -0.25
N LEU A 104 16.95 -21.91 -0.86
CA LEU A 104 16.65 -20.67 -0.15
C LEU A 104 15.31 -20.87 0.57
N ASN A 105 15.29 -20.56 1.87
CA ASN A 105 14.04 -20.58 2.62
C ASN A 105 13.08 -19.54 2.02
N PRO A 106 11.95 -19.94 1.42
CA PRO A 106 11.01 -19.02 0.77
C PRO A 106 10.42 -18.00 1.75
N GLY A 107 10.25 -18.38 3.01
CA GLY A 107 9.78 -17.48 4.06
C GLY A 107 10.76 -16.34 4.33
N LEU A 108 12.06 -16.65 4.37
CA LEU A 108 13.10 -15.63 4.56
C LEU A 108 13.22 -14.70 3.34
N LEU A 109 13.01 -15.23 2.14
CA LEU A 109 12.99 -14.42 0.91
C LEU A 109 11.81 -13.45 0.88
N VAL A 110 10.63 -13.91 1.26
CA VAL A 110 9.42 -13.07 1.33
C VAL A 110 9.58 -12.00 2.41
N THR A 111 10.04 -12.35 3.61
CA THR A 111 10.20 -11.38 4.70
C THR A 111 11.26 -10.33 4.39
N THR A 112 12.41 -10.71 3.83
CA THR A 112 13.44 -9.75 3.43
C THR A 112 12.97 -8.82 2.31
N SER A 113 12.24 -9.34 1.33
CA SER A 113 11.64 -8.53 0.25
C SER A 113 10.62 -7.53 0.79
N LEU A 114 9.80 -7.94 1.74
CA LEU A 114 8.77 -7.08 2.35
C LEU A 114 9.41 -5.96 3.20
N VAL A 115 10.45 -6.27 3.97
CA VAL A 115 11.23 -5.27 4.73
C VAL A 115 11.89 -4.27 3.80
N LEU A 116 12.45 -4.73 2.69
CA LEU A 116 13.11 -3.88 1.71
C LEU A 116 12.11 -2.95 1.01
N LEU A 117 10.94 -3.46 0.60
CA LEU A 117 9.85 -2.67 0.03
C LEU A 117 9.32 -1.64 1.02
N MET A 118 9.16 -2.02 2.28
CA MET A 118 8.74 -1.10 3.35
C MET A 118 9.78 0.01 3.57
N GLY A 119 11.08 -0.33 3.58
CA GLY A 119 12.19 0.62 3.68
C GLY A 119 12.21 1.61 2.52
N ILE A 120 12.03 1.13 1.28
CA ILE A 120 11.91 1.98 0.11
C ILE A 120 10.68 2.90 0.22
N GLY A 121 9.53 2.35 0.62
CA GLY A 121 8.30 3.12 0.82
C GLY A 121 8.46 4.24 1.86
N LEU A 122 9.08 3.95 3.00
CA LEU A 122 9.39 4.93 4.04
C LEU A 122 10.36 6.00 3.53
N TYR A 123 11.45 5.60 2.84
CA TYR A 123 12.39 6.53 2.24
C TYR A 123 11.68 7.51 1.27
N TRP A 124 10.80 6.98 0.41
CA TRP A 124 10.00 7.81 -0.50
C TRP A 124 9.08 8.76 0.25
N CYS A 125 8.41 8.30 1.30
CA CYS A 125 7.56 9.15 2.13
C CYS A 125 8.36 10.30 2.76
N PHE A 126 9.55 10.04 3.32
CA PHE A 126 10.37 11.06 3.94
C PHE A 126 10.99 12.03 2.92
N GLU A 127 11.43 11.55 1.78
CA GLU A 127 12.09 12.37 0.76
C GLU A 127 11.11 13.26 -0.01
N TYR A 128 9.88 12.77 -0.26
CA TYR A 128 8.89 13.47 -1.10
C TYR A 128 7.68 14.01 -0.33
N ALA A 129 7.59 13.78 0.97
CA ALA A 129 6.55 14.40 1.78
C ALA A 129 6.68 15.93 1.77
N PRO A 130 5.59 16.67 1.66
CA PRO A 130 5.62 18.12 1.77
C PRO A 130 6.08 18.52 3.18
N LYS A 131 7.15 19.33 3.26
CA LYS A 131 7.72 19.77 4.55
C LYS A 131 6.81 20.74 5.28
N GLN A 132 6.14 21.60 4.53
CA GLN A 132 5.21 22.59 5.07
C GLN A 132 4.02 22.73 4.14
N ARG A 133 2.83 22.82 4.72
CA ARG A 133 1.59 23.07 3.98
C ARG A 133 0.72 24.04 4.77
N ILE A 134 0.40 25.16 4.14
CA ILE A 134 -0.55 26.15 4.66
C ILE A 134 -1.77 26.15 3.76
N ARG A 135 -2.94 26.06 4.37
CA ARG A 135 -4.21 26.11 3.62
C ARG A 135 -5.14 27.09 4.30
N ARG A 136 -5.64 28.05 3.55
CA ARG A 136 -6.73 28.93 3.93
C ARG A 136 -7.93 28.70 3.05
N VAL A 137 -9.07 28.64 3.67
CA VAL A 137 -10.37 28.53 3.00
C VAL A 137 -11.25 29.58 3.61
N SER A 138 -11.87 30.37 2.77
CA SER A 138 -12.88 31.33 3.19
C SER A 138 -14.17 31.13 2.41
N ARG A 139 -15.27 31.49 3.04
CA ARG A 139 -16.58 31.58 2.42
C ARG A 139 -16.89 33.07 2.25
N ASN A 140 -17.36 33.43 1.08
CA ASN A 140 -17.78 34.80 0.74
C ASN A 140 -16.68 35.89 0.78
N GLU A 141 -15.41 35.51 0.98
CA GLU A 141 -14.29 36.48 0.84
C GLU A 141 -13.65 36.33 -0.54
N SER A 142 -13.64 37.43 -1.28
CA SER A 142 -13.07 37.51 -2.63
C SER A 142 -11.54 37.69 -2.62
N ILE A 143 -10.93 37.91 -1.46
CA ILE A 143 -9.50 38.11 -1.28
C ILE A 143 -8.97 37.19 -0.21
N LEU A 144 -8.00 36.35 -0.56
CA LEU A 144 -7.23 35.56 0.39
C LEU A 144 -5.76 35.96 0.38
N THR A 145 -5.17 36.05 1.58
CA THR A 145 -3.74 36.30 1.72
C THR A 145 -3.15 35.31 2.69
N GLU A 146 -2.08 34.64 2.28
CA GLU A 146 -1.32 33.72 3.12
C GLU A 146 0.18 33.95 2.97
N ALA A 147 0.93 33.65 4.04
CA ALA A 147 2.37 33.80 4.05
C ALA A 147 3.07 32.53 4.54
N MET A 148 4.17 32.21 3.88
CA MET A 148 5.00 31.06 4.20
C MET A 148 6.47 31.45 4.27
N LEU A 149 7.20 30.91 5.24
CA LEU A 149 8.66 31.01 5.27
C LEU A 149 9.25 29.87 4.42
N CYS A 150 9.98 30.26 3.39
CA CYS A 150 10.49 29.30 2.43
C CYS A 150 12.02 29.28 2.47
N PRO A 151 12.66 28.11 2.50
CA PRO A 151 14.11 27.99 2.42
C PRO A 151 14.61 28.31 1.00
N SER A 152 15.92 28.49 0.87
CA SER A 152 16.56 28.63 -0.46
C SER A 152 16.38 27.37 -1.28
N GLN A 153 16.27 27.52 -2.59
CA GLN A 153 16.05 26.44 -3.56
C GLN A 153 14.74 25.64 -3.37
N ALA A 154 13.82 26.16 -2.54
CA ALA A 154 12.52 25.54 -2.35
C ALA A 154 11.66 25.64 -3.61
N LEU A 155 10.95 24.56 -3.90
CA LEU A 155 9.85 24.54 -4.87
C LEU A 155 8.54 24.69 -4.09
N ILE A 156 7.80 25.76 -4.40
CA ILE A 156 6.52 26.07 -3.75
C ILE A 156 5.39 25.83 -4.76
N GLU A 157 4.47 24.94 -4.40
CA GLU A 157 3.20 24.82 -5.11
C GLU A 157 2.20 25.82 -4.50
N VAL A 158 1.72 26.72 -5.34
CA VAL A 158 0.59 27.61 -5.04
C VAL A 158 -0.63 27.04 -5.74
N LYS A 159 -1.56 26.53 -4.98
CA LYS A 159 -2.80 25.94 -5.47
C LYS A 159 -3.98 26.78 -5.02
N TRP A 160 -4.87 27.12 -5.93
CA TRP A 160 -6.10 27.81 -5.62
C TRP A 160 -7.29 27.14 -6.28
N SER A 161 -8.44 27.32 -5.64
CA SER A 161 -9.73 26.87 -6.18
C SER A 161 -10.82 27.85 -5.78
N ALA A 162 -11.74 28.08 -6.70
CA ALA A 162 -12.93 28.89 -6.47
C ALA A 162 -14.18 28.06 -6.76
N ARG A 163 -15.21 28.27 -5.95
CA ARG A 163 -16.53 27.70 -6.12
C ARG A 163 -17.54 28.84 -6.09
N TYR A 164 -18.40 28.85 -7.08
CA TYR A 164 -19.49 29.78 -7.24
C TYR A 164 -20.79 29.01 -7.30
N GLU A 165 -21.83 29.58 -6.72
CA GLU A 165 -23.18 29.02 -6.72
C GLU A 165 -24.19 30.06 -7.17
N GLN A 166 -25.36 29.58 -7.52
CA GLN A 166 -26.49 30.45 -7.83
C GLN A 166 -26.95 31.12 -6.54
N PRO A 167 -27.14 32.45 -6.51
CA PRO A 167 -27.73 33.11 -5.34
C PRO A 167 -29.22 32.75 -5.18
N ASP A 168 -29.75 32.89 -3.95
CA ASP A 168 -31.17 32.64 -3.64
C ASP A 168 -32.11 33.42 -4.56
N GLU A 169 -31.72 34.63 -4.96
CA GLU A 169 -32.45 35.46 -5.92
C GLU A 169 -31.54 35.70 -7.15
N PRO A 170 -31.57 34.83 -8.14
CA PRO A 170 -30.71 34.96 -9.30
C PRO A 170 -31.09 36.15 -10.20
N VAL A 171 -30.09 36.96 -10.54
CA VAL A 171 -30.21 38.05 -11.51
C VAL A 171 -29.78 37.57 -12.88
N GLY A 172 -30.73 37.26 -13.76
CA GLY A 172 -30.44 36.84 -15.13
C GLY A 172 -30.42 35.33 -15.35
N GLN A 173 -30.01 34.91 -16.53
CA GLN A 173 -29.85 33.51 -16.90
C GLN A 173 -28.49 32.95 -16.45
N LEU A 174 -28.47 31.69 -16.02
CA LEU A 174 -27.23 30.99 -15.74
C LEU A 174 -26.36 30.93 -16.99
N PRO A 175 -25.06 31.17 -16.85
CA PRO A 175 -24.15 31.08 -17.98
C PRO A 175 -24.00 29.63 -18.44
N SER A 176 -23.78 29.44 -19.74
CA SER A 176 -23.36 28.12 -20.24
C SER A 176 -21.91 27.82 -19.81
N ALA A 177 -21.66 26.62 -19.31
CA ALA A 177 -20.29 26.19 -18.99
C ALA A 177 -19.45 25.95 -20.25
N PRO A 178 -18.12 26.20 -20.20
CA PRO A 178 -17.35 26.68 -19.07
C PRO A 178 -17.39 28.20 -18.89
N VAL A 179 -17.30 28.64 -17.65
CA VAL A 179 -17.27 30.07 -17.29
C VAL A 179 -15.84 30.49 -16.99
N HIS A 180 -15.46 31.67 -17.46
CA HIS A 180 -14.16 32.27 -17.21
C HIS A 180 -14.23 33.23 -16.00
N CYS A 181 -13.49 32.89 -14.94
CA CYS A 181 -13.36 33.73 -13.76
C CYS A 181 -12.03 34.51 -13.82
N PRO A 182 -12.05 35.83 -13.98
CA PRO A 182 -10.83 36.62 -13.88
C PRO A 182 -10.28 36.56 -12.47
N LEU A 183 -8.98 36.37 -12.32
CA LEU A 183 -8.29 36.37 -11.03
C LEU A 183 -6.99 37.18 -11.08
N THR A 184 -6.62 37.72 -9.94
CA THR A 184 -5.33 38.36 -9.74
C THR A 184 -4.55 37.59 -8.69
N LEU A 185 -3.36 37.10 -9.04
CA LEU A 185 -2.43 36.44 -8.16
C LEU A 185 -1.19 37.32 -7.98
N LYS A 186 -0.97 37.77 -6.75
CA LYS A 186 0.19 38.57 -6.40
C LYS A 186 1.05 37.86 -5.36
N VAL A 187 2.33 37.72 -5.65
CA VAL A 187 3.32 37.16 -4.73
C VAL A 187 4.31 38.26 -4.39
N THR A 188 4.51 38.48 -3.07
CA THR A 188 5.42 39.49 -2.56
C THR A 188 6.38 38.88 -1.55
N ASP A 189 7.54 39.48 -1.36
CA ASP A 189 8.45 39.14 -0.29
C ASP A 189 8.08 39.81 1.05
N ALA A 190 8.92 39.62 2.08
CA ALA A 190 8.70 40.17 3.41
C ALA A 190 8.70 41.73 3.45
N TRP A 191 9.31 42.37 2.46
CA TRP A 191 9.38 43.81 2.33
C TRP A 191 8.30 44.41 1.43
N GLY A 192 7.41 43.54 0.90
CA GLY A 192 6.38 43.99 -0.01
C GLY A 192 6.81 44.11 -1.46
N THR A 193 8.06 43.72 -1.79
CA THR A 193 8.53 43.72 -3.19
C THR A 193 7.74 42.68 -3.98
N SER A 194 7.18 43.10 -5.11
CA SER A 194 6.43 42.20 -5.98
C SER A 194 7.37 41.25 -6.72
N LEU A 195 7.22 39.97 -6.45
CA LEU A 195 7.94 38.88 -7.12
C LEU A 195 7.18 38.39 -8.33
N LEU A 196 5.85 38.35 -8.21
CA LEU A 196 4.95 37.95 -9.28
C LEU A 196 3.66 38.76 -9.16
N ASP A 197 3.19 39.30 -10.28
CA ASP A 197 1.88 39.94 -10.39
C ASP A 197 1.23 39.40 -11.70
N ARG A 198 0.21 38.58 -11.55
CA ARG A 198 -0.45 37.93 -12.68
C ARG A 198 -1.94 38.12 -12.65
N ARG A 199 -2.47 38.49 -13.79
CA ARG A 199 -3.91 38.43 -14.08
C ARG A 199 -4.15 37.23 -14.97
N GLU A 200 -4.92 36.30 -14.51
CA GLU A 200 -5.24 35.06 -15.22
C GLU A 200 -6.74 34.85 -15.25
N SER A 201 -7.14 33.85 -16.02
CA SER A 201 -8.53 33.42 -16.08
C SER A 201 -8.64 31.99 -15.61
N LEU A 202 -9.37 31.75 -14.54
CA LEU A 202 -9.69 30.42 -14.04
C LEU A 202 -10.89 29.87 -14.80
N LEU A 203 -10.72 28.70 -15.39
CA LEU A 203 -11.81 27.99 -16.05
C LEU A 203 -12.67 27.30 -15.00
N LEU A 204 -13.95 27.66 -14.94
CA LEU A 204 -14.94 27.06 -14.05
C LEU A 204 -15.80 26.07 -14.84
N ASN A 205 -15.87 24.86 -14.34
CA ASN A 205 -16.74 23.82 -14.87
C ASN A 205 -18.01 23.71 -14.01
N ALA A 206 -19.13 23.49 -14.65
CA ALA A 206 -20.40 23.29 -13.98
C ALA A 206 -20.39 22.00 -13.16
N PHE A 207 -21.05 22.02 -12.03
CA PHE A 207 -21.37 20.83 -11.23
C PHE A 207 -22.76 21.00 -10.63
N GLN A 208 -23.43 19.92 -10.34
CA GLN A 208 -24.75 19.92 -9.71
C GLN A 208 -24.61 19.99 -8.19
N VAL A 209 -25.29 20.93 -7.57
CA VAL A 209 -25.32 21.11 -6.11
C VAL A 209 -26.47 20.31 -5.54
N ASP A 210 -27.70 20.59 -6.02
CA ASP A 210 -28.92 19.87 -5.73
C ASP A 210 -29.74 19.66 -7.01
N GLU A 211 -30.92 19.06 -6.95
CA GLU A 211 -31.74 18.74 -8.14
C GLU A 211 -31.99 19.94 -9.06
N ASP A 212 -32.16 21.14 -8.47
CA ASP A 212 -32.47 22.38 -9.18
C ASP A 212 -31.34 23.43 -9.12
N GLU A 213 -30.23 23.16 -8.40
CA GLU A 213 -29.15 24.12 -8.19
C GLU A 213 -27.88 23.73 -8.95
N GLN A 214 -27.36 24.66 -9.74
CA GLN A 214 -26.14 24.53 -10.48
C GLN A 214 -25.03 25.38 -9.88
N GLY A 215 -23.87 24.76 -9.62
CA GLY A 215 -22.66 25.44 -9.20
C GLY A 215 -21.56 25.38 -10.25
N PHE A 216 -20.53 26.20 -10.05
CA PHE A 216 -19.34 26.30 -10.91
C PHE A 216 -18.09 26.23 -10.06
N ARG A 217 -17.13 25.37 -10.45
CA ARG A 217 -15.87 25.21 -9.73
C ARG A 217 -14.68 25.16 -10.66
N GLY A 218 -13.56 25.73 -10.21
CA GLY A 218 -12.28 25.63 -10.90
C GLY A 218 -11.12 25.48 -9.92
N GLU A 219 -10.06 24.91 -10.41
CA GLU A 219 -8.80 24.71 -9.67
C GLU A 219 -7.64 24.96 -10.61
N GLN A 220 -6.61 25.62 -10.09
CA GLN A 220 -5.37 25.86 -10.83
C GLN A 220 -4.17 25.80 -9.90
N ARG A 221 -2.97 25.58 -10.46
CA ARG A 221 -1.70 25.47 -9.74
C ARG A 221 -0.62 26.26 -10.45
N LEU A 222 0.28 26.82 -9.64
CA LEU A 222 1.49 27.46 -10.07
C LEU A 222 2.65 26.95 -9.22
N TYR A 223 3.79 26.76 -9.82
CA TYR A 223 5.00 26.36 -9.15
C TYR A 223 6.02 27.49 -9.19
N LEU A 224 6.52 27.86 -8.03
CA LEU A 224 7.52 28.89 -7.85
C LEU A 224 8.81 28.27 -7.31
N ARG A 225 9.93 28.53 -7.96
CA ARG A 225 11.24 28.16 -7.44
C ARG A 225 11.94 29.38 -6.91
N LEU A 226 12.34 29.33 -5.64
CA LEU A 226 13.01 30.42 -4.96
C LEU A 226 14.52 30.23 -5.00
N GLU A 227 15.24 31.24 -5.41
CA GLU A 227 16.71 31.23 -5.41
C GLU A 227 17.26 31.42 -3.97
N THR A 228 16.62 32.23 -3.19
CA THR A 228 17.05 32.58 -1.82
C THR A 228 15.97 32.30 -0.81
N SER A 229 16.40 32.04 0.44
CA SER A 229 15.45 31.90 1.55
C SER A 229 14.74 33.23 1.81
N ARG A 230 13.41 33.19 1.81
CA ARG A 230 12.59 34.39 2.07
C ARG A 230 11.20 34.01 2.56
N ARG A 231 10.54 34.99 3.19
CA ARG A 231 9.12 34.88 3.51
C ARG A 231 8.33 35.33 2.29
N LEU A 232 7.47 34.47 1.78
CA LEU A 232 6.52 34.79 0.71
C LEU A 232 5.16 35.13 1.29
N SER A 233 4.52 36.15 0.72
CA SER A 233 3.11 36.42 0.92
C SER A 233 2.39 36.30 -0.43
N VAL A 234 1.39 35.45 -0.47
CA VAL A 234 0.58 35.19 -1.66
C VAL A 234 -0.82 35.76 -1.44
N ARG A 235 -1.22 36.68 -2.29
CA ARG A 235 -2.54 37.28 -2.32
C ARG A 235 -3.27 36.82 -3.58
N LEU A 236 -4.43 36.22 -3.37
CA LEU A 236 -5.36 35.81 -4.42
C LEU A 236 -6.60 36.67 -4.34
N GLU A 237 -7.02 37.22 -5.47
CA GLU A 237 -8.20 38.06 -5.57
C GLU A 237 -9.06 37.56 -6.74
N VAL A 238 -10.35 37.35 -6.49
CA VAL A 238 -11.36 36.94 -7.47
C VAL A 238 -12.60 37.83 -7.33
N PRO A 239 -13.45 38.00 -8.33
CA PRO A 239 -14.70 38.76 -8.20
C PRO A 239 -15.68 38.01 -7.29
N GLU A 240 -16.46 38.76 -6.55
CA GLU A 240 -17.53 38.25 -5.69
C GLU A 240 -18.69 37.68 -6.52
N ARG A 241 -18.94 38.28 -7.68
CA ARG A 241 -20.01 37.89 -8.60
C ARG A 241 -19.50 37.76 -10.03
N LEU A 242 -20.01 36.78 -10.74
CA LEU A 242 -19.73 36.53 -12.15
C LEU A 242 -21.01 36.52 -12.97
N ALA A 243 -20.85 36.58 -14.29
CA ALA A 243 -21.94 36.48 -15.25
C ALA A 243 -23.10 37.42 -14.93
N GLN A 244 -22.81 38.71 -14.80
CA GLN A 244 -23.81 39.78 -14.51
C GLN A 244 -24.55 39.58 -13.17
N GLY A 245 -23.94 38.87 -12.21
CA GLY A 245 -24.54 38.63 -10.90
C GLY A 245 -25.39 37.38 -10.80
N SER A 246 -25.41 36.55 -11.86
CA SER A 246 -26.18 35.29 -11.85
C SER A 246 -25.52 34.19 -11.02
N ILE A 247 -24.24 34.35 -10.67
CA ILE A 247 -23.53 33.43 -9.79
C ILE A 247 -22.65 34.18 -8.79
N GLU A 248 -22.61 33.72 -7.54
CA GLU A 248 -21.88 34.34 -6.45
C GLU A 248 -20.80 33.43 -5.91
N LEU A 249 -19.73 34.03 -5.38
CA LEU A 249 -18.63 33.31 -4.77
C LEU A 249 -19.09 32.65 -3.46
N GLU A 250 -19.17 31.34 -3.43
CA GLU A 250 -19.45 30.56 -2.23
C GLU A 250 -18.16 30.32 -1.44
N ARG A 251 -17.10 29.92 -2.17
CA ARG A 251 -15.88 29.46 -1.50
C ARG A 251 -14.64 29.77 -2.32
N LEU A 252 -13.63 30.33 -1.66
CA LEU A 252 -12.29 30.51 -2.16
C LEU A 252 -11.29 29.76 -1.29
N ALA A 253 -10.37 29.04 -1.90
CA ALA A 253 -9.31 28.33 -1.19
C ALA A 253 -7.94 28.61 -1.80
N LEU A 254 -6.97 28.89 -0.94
CA LEU A 254 -5.56 29.06 -1.27
C LEU A 254 -4.74 28.08 -0.46
N THR A 255 -3.86 27.32 -1.11
CA THR A 255 -2.96 26.37 -0.48
C THR A 255 -1.55 26.62 -0.96
N LEU A 256 -0.64 26.80 -0.01
CA LEU A 256 0.81 26.89 -0.24
C LEU A 256 1.45 25.61 0.26
N THR A 257 2.22 24.94 -0.56
CA THR A 257 2.90 23.69 -0.19
C THR A 257 4.36 23.77 -0.58
N GLU A 258 5.24 23.57 0.40
CA GLU A 258 6.66 23.41 0.14
C GLU A 258 6.92 21.96 -0.29
N LEU A 259 7.43 21.78 -1.51
CA LEU A 259 7.81 20.50 -2.07
C LEU A 259 9.32 20.32 -1.98
N THR A 260 9.76 19.16 -1.51
CA THR A 260 11.18 18.83 -1.48
C THR A 260 11.69 18.49 -2.86
N LYS A 261 10.96 17.64 -3.56
CA LYS A 261 11.16 17.27 -4.98
C LYS A 261 9.81 16.96 -5.61
N PRO A 262 9.53 17.42 -6.80
CA PRO A 262 8.28 17.08 -7.48
C PRO A 262 8.32 15.62 -7.94
N LEU A 263 7.27 14.86 -7.60
CA LEU A 263 7.06 13.48 -8.07
C LEU A 263 6.81 13.38 -9.58
N ARG A 264 6.47 14.51 -10.20
CA ARG A 264 6.20 14.61 -11.64
C ARG A 264 6.92 15.85 -12.21
N PRO A 265 7.29 15.81 -13.49
CA PRO A 265 7.82 17.00 -14.15
C PRO A 265 6.83 18.16 -14.00
N VAL A 266 7.31 19.28 -13.53
CA VAL A 266 6.50 20.49 -13.38
C VAL A 266 6.39 21.16 -14.74
N ALA A 267 5.18 21.26 -15.27
CA ALA A 267 4.95 21.79 -16.61
C ALA A 267 5.27 23.29 -16.76
N ARG A 268 5.25 24.04 -15.64
CA ARG A 268 5.59 25.47 -15.59
C ARG A 268 6.24 25.78 -14.25
N GLU A 269 7.54 25.93 -14.24
CA GLU A 269 8.29 26.56 -13.14
C GLU A 269 8.52 28.02 -13.47
N GLN A 270 8.35 28.89 -12.46
CA GLN A 270 8.79 30.28 -12.54
C GLN A 270 9.88 30.50 -11.51
N PHE A 271 11.03 30.98 -11.97
CA PHE A 271 12.11 31.42 -11.11
C PHE A 271 11.79 32.82 -10.57
N VAL A 272 11.84 32.97 -9.26
CA VAL A 272 11.49 34.21 -8.54
C VAL A 272 12.56 34.52 -7.51
#